data_aff48790e151223e71eed8ef50a96c81
#
_entry.id   aff48790e151223e71eed8ef50a96c81
#
_cell.length_a   1.000
_cell.length_b   1.000
_cell.length_c   1.000
_cell.angle_alpha   90.00
_cell.angle_beta   90.00
_cell.angle_gamma   90.00
#
_symmetry.space_group_name_H-M   'P 1'
#
loop_
_entity.id
_entity.type
_entity.pdbx_description
1 polymer ?
#
loop_
_entity_poly.entity_id
_entity_poly.type
_entity_poly.pdbx_seq_one_letter_code
_entity_poly.pdbx_strand_id
1 'polypeptide(L)'
;EDGKVLLGGEGVGNYILPGGDPVEFPELPAVDAKVTFTIKAEDIRRMVSKTIFAVSNDEMRPVLTGILIQVRSEEMRMVATDGHRLSKIIHRTIGYSGEPIDVIVPMKALNLVMRNLQDDDEPEIALAESRASFTTKSQRLVTRLIDGHYPRYESVIPEANPGRMNLRTSDLMSAVRRVSI
;
A
#
# COMPACT_ATOMS: atom_id res chain seq x y z
N GLU A 1 -37.58 -5.15 -8.36
CA GLU A 1 -38.46 -6.24 -8.81
C GLU A 1 -37.94 -6.73 -10.17
N ASP A 2 -37.86 -8.03 -10.38
CA ASP A 2 -37.44 -8.71 -11.62
C ASP A 2 -36.03 -8.42 -12.14
N GLY A 3 -35.03 -8.18 -11.25
CA GLY A 3 -33.64 -7.98 -11.69
C GLY A 3 -33.43 -6.77 -12.59
N LYS A 4 -34.25 -5.72 -12.47
CA LYS A 4 -34.15 -4.47 -13.22
C LYS A 4 -33.79 -3.31 -12.31
N VAL A 5 -32.87 -2.48 -12.75
CA VAL A 5 -32.48 -1.22 -12.08
C VAL A 5 -33.14 -0.07 -12.83
N LEU A 6 -33.91 0.73 -12.12
CA LEU A 6 -34.52 1.95 -12.65
C LEU A 6 -33.64 3.14 -12.27
N LEU A 7 -33.10 3.84 -13.25
CA LEU A 7 -32.39 5.09 -13.06
C LEU A 7 -33.24 6.25 -13.56
N GLY A 8 -33.53 7.21 -12.69
CA GLY A 8 -34.29 8.41 -13.02
C GLY A 8 -33.73 9.62 -12.27
N GLY A 9 -33.94 10.81 -12.83
CA GLY A 9 -33.55 12.08 -12.22
C GLY A 9 -34.43 13.23 -12.74
N GLU A 10 -34.46 14.34 -11.98
CA GLU A 10 -35.17 15.53 -12.38
C GLU A 10 -34.64 16.08 -13.73
N GLY A 11 -35.52 16.17 -14.73
CA GLY A 11 -35.15 16.63 -16.10
C GLY A 11 -34.44 15.60 -16.95
N VAL A 12 -34.24 14.37 -16.47
CA VAL A 12 -33.64 13.25 -17.20
C VAL A 12 -34.71 12.13 -17.29
N GLY A 13 -34.87 11.50 -18.43
CA GLY A 13 -35.85 10.40 -18.60
C GLY A 13 -35.53 9.19 -17.66
N ASN A 14 -36.50 8.30 -17.53
CA ASN A 14 -36.31 7.06 -16.80
C ASN A 14 -35.65 6.01 -17.70
N TYR A 15 -34.58 5.40 -17.18
CA TYR A 15 -33.83 4.35 -17.87
C TYR A 15 -33.98 3.05 -17.08
N ILE A 16 -34.26 1.97 -17.79
CA ILE A 16 -34.37 0.62 -17.23
C ILE A 16 -33.14 -0.16 -17.69
N LEU A 17 -32.32 -0.60 -16.76
CA LEU A 17 -31.15 -1.42 -17.02
C LEU A 17 -31.35 -2.83 -16.46
N PRO A 18 -30.85 -3.88 -17.13
CA PRO A 18 -30.79 -5.20 -16.52
C PRO A 18 -29.83 -5.18 -15.33
N GLY A 19 -30.25 -5.73 -14.22
CA GLY A 19 -29.45 -5.91 -13.02
C GLY A 19 -29.20 -7.39 -12.76
N GLY A 20 -28.22 -7.69 -11.90
CA GLY A 20 -28.03 -9.02 -11.33
C GLY A 20 -28.85 -9.20 -10.05
N ASP A 21 -28.92 -10.44 -9.56
CA ASP A 21 -29.52 -10.73 -8.25
C ASP A 21 -28.65 -10.10 -7.15
N PRO A 22 -29.21 -9.25 -6.26
CA PRO A 22 -28.44 -8.67 -5.14
C PRO A 22 -27.84 -9.73 -4.20
N VAL A 23 -28.42 -10.93 -4.13
CA VAL A 23 -27.91 -12.05 -3.32
C VAL A 23 -26.59 -12.60 -3.87
N GLU A 24 -26.36 -12.47 -5.18
CA GLU A 24 -25.11 -12.88 -5.83
C GLU A 24 -23.97 -11.86 -5.65
N PHE A 25 -24.27 -10.67 -5.10
CA PHE A 25 -23.22 -9.67 -4.87
C PHE A 25 -22.25 -10.18 -3.79
N PRO A 26 -20.94 -10.25 -4.11
CA PRO A 26 -19.95 -10.79 -3.18
C PRO A 26 -19.90 -10.00 -1.87
N GLU A 27 -19.96 -10.69 -0.75
CA GLU A 27 -19.72 -10.10 0.55
C GLU A 27 -18.24 -9.71 0.70
N LEU A 28 -17.98 -8.61 1.41
CA LEU A 28 -16.62 -8.25 1.78
C LEU A 28 -16.03 -9.33 2.70
N PRO A 29 -14.90 -9.94 2.32
CA PRO A 29 -14.31 -10.99 3.12
C PRO A 29 -13.88 -10.45 4.49
N ALA A 30 -14.11 -11.23 5.54
CA ALA A 30 -13.59 -10.92 6.86
C ALA A 30 -12.05 -10.95 6.87
N VAL A 31 -11.45 -10.05 7.63
CA VAL A 31 -10.02 -10.04 7.92
C VAL A 31 -9.85 -10.40 9.39
N ASP A 32 -9.36 -11.61 9.63
CA ASP A 32 -9.02 -12.09 10.98
C ASP A 32 -7.65 -11.51 11.35
N ALA A 33 -7.68 -10.25 11.80
CA ALA A 33 -6.48 -9.45 11.97
C ALA A 33 -5.64 -9.89 13.17
N LYS A 34 -4.37 -10.18 12.95
CA LYS A 34 -3.35 -10.38 13.99
C LYS A 34 -2.80 -9.05 14.51
N VAL A 35 -2.78 -8.06 13.68
CA VAL A 35 -2.23 -6.73 13.95
C VAL A 35 -3.22 -5.68 13.47
N THR A 36 -3.55 -4.74 14.34
CA THR A 36 -4.39 -3.58 14.00
C THR A 36 -3.79 -2.34 14.63
N PHE A 37 -3.67 -1.28 13.84
CA PHE A 37 -3.20 0.03 14.29
C PHE A 37 -3.73 1.14 13.39
N THR A 38 -3.68 2.38 13.87
CA THR A 38 -4.00 3.56 13.07
C THR A 38 -2.73 4.33 12.70
N ILE A 39 -2.77 5.02 11.57
CA ILE A 39 -1.66 5.86 11.10
C ILE A 39 -2.25 7.07 10.37
N LYS A 40 -1.64 8.24 10.48
CA LYS A 40 -2.10 9.43 9.76
C LYS A 40 -1.96 9.28 8.25
N ALA A 41 -2.90 9.85 7.50
CA ALA A 41 -2.88 9.85 6.03
C ALA A 41 -1.56 10.38 5.45
N GLU A 42 -1.01 11.45 6.01
CA GLU A 42 0.27 12.02 5.59
C GLU A 42 1.44 11.03 5.71
N ASP A 43 1.46 10.24 6.80
CA ASP A 43 2.53 9.28 7.06
C ASP A 43 2.46 8.08 6.13
N ILE A 44 1.27 7.48 5.94
CA ILE A 44 1.11 6.37 4.99
C ILE A 44 1.41 6.82 3.56
N ARG A 45 0.96 8.04 3.15
CA ARG A 45 1.31 8.60 1.84
C ARG A 45 2.81 8.76 1.67
N ARG A 46 3.48 9.31 2.67
CA ARG A 46 4.94 9.47 2.66
C ARG A 46 5.63 8.12 2.53
N MET A 47 5.20 7.12 3.29
CA MET A 47 5.81 5.79 3.26
C MET A 47 5.60 5.10 1.90
N VAL A 48 4.39 5.09 1.38
CA VAL A 48 4.09 4.49 0.09
C VAL A 48 4.83 5.23 -1.03
N SER A 49 4.78 6.56 -1.08
CA SER A 49 5.45 7.34 -2.14
C SER A 49 6.97 7.14 -2.18
N LYS A 50 7.58 6.86 -1.02
CA LYS A 50 9.02 6.61 -0.91
C LYS A 50 9.44 5.18 -1.19
N THR A 51 8.50 4.25 -1.41
CA THR A 51 8.82 2.83 -1.65
C THR A 51 8.28 2.32 -2.97
N ILE A 52 7.09 2.75 -3.38
CA ILE A 52 6.35 2.16 -4.51
C ILE A 52 7.11 2.20 -5.85
N PHE A 53 7.98 3.18 -6.07
CA PHE A 53 8.77 3.30 -7.30
C PHE A 53 9.84 2.21 -7.44
N ALA A 54 10.20 1.52 -6.35
CA ALA A 54 11.16 0.43 -6.32
C ALA A 54 10.51 -0.96 -6.44
N VAL A 55 9.18 -1.04 -6.56
CA VAL A 55 8.46 -2.29 -6.77
C VAL A 55 8.74 -2.83 -8.17
N SER A 56 8.86 -4.16 -8.30
CA SER A 56 9.06 -4.83 -9.59
C SER A 56 7.74 -4.95 -10.38
N ASN A 57 7.84 -4.87 -11.70
CA ASN A 57 6.75 -5.23 -12.61
C ASN A 57 6.87 -6.67 -13.17
N ASP A 58 7.87 -7.41 -12.71
CA ASP A 58 8.13 -8.77 -13.18
C ASP A 58 7.21 -9.78 -12.47
N GLU A 59 6.21 -10.25 -13.18
CA GLU A 59 5.23 -11.24 -12.68
C GLU A 59 5.85 -12.62 -12.41
N MET A 60 7.04 -12.91 -12.92
CA MET A 60 7.77 -14.13 -12.62
C MET A 60 8.36 -14.12 -11.20
N ARG A 61 8.42 -12.97 -10.57
CA ARG A 61 8.85 -12.78 -9.18
C ARG A 61 7.75 -12.10 -8.36
N PRO A 62 6.63 -12.78 -8.08
CA PRO A 62 5.44 -12.17 -7.47
C PRO A 62 5.73 -11.43 -6.16
N VAL A 63 6.61 -11.98 -5.32
CA VAL A 63 6.97 -11.36 -4.02
C VAL A 63 7.57 -9.96 -4.16
N LEU A 64 8.16 -9.61 -5.32
CA LEU A 64 8.72 -8.29 -5.58
C LEU A 64 7.72 -7.33 -6.22
N THR A 65 6.51 -7.79 -6.60
CA THR A 65 5.45 -6.93 -7.17
C THR A 65 4.62 -6.22 -6.11
N GLY A 66 4.97 -6.38 -4.84
CA GLY A 66 4.37 -5.73 -3.69
C GLY A 66 5.39 -5.01 -2.83
N ILE A 67 4.89 -4.32 -1.83
CA ILE A 67 5.69 -3.68 -0.77
C ILE A 67 5.66 -4.59 0.46
N LEU A 68 6.83 -4.94 0.96
CA LEU A 68 6.97 -5.59 2.26
C LEU A 68 6.63 -4.58 3.36
N ILE A 69 5.63 -4.89 4.15
CA ILE A 69 5.29 -4.16 5.38
C ILE A 69 5.68 -5.03 6.56
N GLN A 70 6.56 -4.50 7.38
CA GLN A 70 7.02 -5.12 8.62
C GLN A 70 6.51 -4.28 9.78
N VAL A 71 5.70 -4.87 10.65
CA VAL A 71 5.25 -4.23 11.88
C VAL A 71 5.99 -4.85 13.06
N ARG A 72 6.54 -4.00 13.89
CA ARG A 72 7.23 -4.33 15.14
C ARG A 72 6.64 -3.48 16.25
N SER A 73 7.06 -3.68 17.49
CA SER A 73 6.65 -2.81 18.57
C SER A 73 6.97 -1.35 18.24
N GLU A 74 5.91 -0.51 18.19
CA GLU A 74 5.97 0.94 17.92
C GLU A 74 6.61 1.36 16.59
N GLU A 75 6.87 0.43 15.67
CA GLU A 75 7.56 0.71 14.41
C GLU A 75 6.91 -0.02 13.24
N MET A 76 6.72 0.69 12.13
CA MET A 76 6.36 0.11 10.85
C MET A 76 7.46 0.40 9.82
N ARG A 77 7.87 -0.60 9.08
CA ARG A 77 8.80 -0.49 7.94
C ARG A 77 8.07 -0.82 6.65
N MET A 78 8.37 -0.08 5.62
CA MET A 78 8.01 -0.43 4.24
C MET A 78 9.29 -0.60 3.43
N VAL A 79 9.35 -1.69 2.67
CA VAL A 79 10.51 -2.02 1.82
C VAL A 79 10.02 -2.46 0.45
N ALA A 80 10.66 -1.97 -0.58
CA ALA A 80 10.45 -2.41 -1.96
C ALA A 80 11.79 -2.57 -2.69
N THR A 81 11.88 -3.56 -3.55
CA THR A 81 13.03 -3.78 -4.43
C THR A 81 12.58 -4.51 -5.70
N ASP A 82 13.22 -4.21 -6.82
CA ASP A 82 13.11 -4.92 -8.08
C ASP A 82 14.36 -5.78 -8.39
N GLY A 83 15.32 -5.81 -7.44
CA GLY A 83 16.61 -6.49 -7.57
C GLY A 83 17.76 -5.59 -8.05
N HIS A 84 17.46 -4.38 -8.58
CA HIS A 84 18.45 -3.39 -9.02
C HIS A 84 18.51 -2.18 -8.11
N ARG A 85 17.38 -1.80 -7.52
CA ARG A 85 17.26 -0.73 -6.55
C ARG A 85 16.43 -1.21 -5.36
N LEU A 86 16.67 -0.58 -4.23
CA LEU A 86 15.96 -0.85 -2.98
C LEU A 86 15.56 0.46 -2.33
N SER A 87 14.33 0.53 -1.87
CA SER A 87 13.86 1.61 -1.02
C SER A 87 13.32 1.07 0.29
N LYS A 88 13.75 1.69 1.39
CA LYS A 88 13.32 1.37 2.75
C LYS A 88 12.95 2.65 3.48
N ILE A 89 11.82 2.64 4.14
CA ILE A 89 11.40 3.72 5.03
C ILE A 89 10.90 3.14 6.35
N ILE A 90 11.13 3.87 7.42
CA ILE A 90 10.71 3.51 8.78
C ILE A 90 9.83 4.63 9.31
N HIS A 91 8.69 4.28 9.85
CA HIS A 91 7.84 5.15 10.66
C HIS A 91 7.79 4.59 12.08
N ARG A 92 8.02 5.45 13.05
CA ARG A 92 7.99 5.12 14.47
C ARG A 92 6.72 5.67 15.09
N THR A 93 6.31 5.10 16.20
CA THR A 93 5.15 5.58 16.98
C THR A 93 3.80 5.24 16.31
N ILE A 94 3.63 3.97 15.90
CA ILE A 94 2.35 3.48 15.36
C ILE A 94 1.36 3.06 16.46
N GLY A 95 1.72 3.22 17.76
CA GLY A 95 0.83 2.83 18.86
C GLY A 95 0.54 1.33 18.97
N TYR A 96 1.35 0.49 18.35
CA TYR A 96 1.23 -0.96 18.37
C TYR A 96 2.29 -1.59 19.27
N SER A 97 1.85 -2.49 20.14
CA SER A 97 2.75 -3.31 20.97
C SER A 97 2.23 -4.75 21.00
N GLY A 98 2.66 -5.55 20.05
CA GLY A 98 2.23 -6.96 19.92
C GLY A 98 3.24 -7.78 19.14
N GLU A 99 2.84 -8.96 18.74
CA GLU A 99 3.66 -9.87 17.95
C GLU A 99 4.05 -9.25 16.60
N PRO A 100 5.30 -9.42 16.18
CA PRO A 100 5.75 -8.89 14.91
C PRO A 100 5.04 -9.59 13.74
N ILE A 101 4.75 -8.84 12.67
CA ILE A 101 4.21 -9.40 11.44
C ILE A 101 4.96 -8.84 10.23
N ASP A 102 5.18 -9.71 9.24
CA ASP A 102 5.75 -9.37 7.94
C ASP A 102 4.75 -9.79 6.87
N VAL A 103 4.32 -8.84 6.03
CA VAL A 103 3.35 -9.09 4.97
C VAL A 103 3.75 -8.36 3.69
N ILE A 104 3.40 -8.94 2.54
CA ILE A 104 3.65 -8.32 1.24
C ILE A 104 2.32 -7.83 0.68
N VAL A 105 2.16 -6.51 0.63
CA VAL A 105 0.93 -5.89 0.13
C VAL A 105 1.09 -5.55 -1.35
N PRO A 106 0.14 -5.98 -2.22
CA PRO A 106 0.21 -5.68 -3.65
C PRO A 106 0.27 -4.18 -3.92
N MET A 107 1.11 -3.75 -4.86
CA MET A 107 1.21 -2.36 -5.30
C MET A 107 -0.14 -1.77 -5.72
N LYS A 108 -0.99 -2.56 -6.40
CA LYS A 108 -2.33 -2.13 -6.84
C LYS A 108 -3.23 -1.71 -5.67
N ALA A 109 -3.19 -2.46 -4.57
CA ALA A 109 -3.97 -2.15 -3.38
C ALA A 109 -3.51 -0.83 -2.74
N LEU A 110 -2.20 -0.65 -2.58
CA LEU A 110 -1.64 0.59 -2.02
C LEU A 110 -1.92 1.81 -2.90
N ASN A 111 -1.88 1.66 -4.22
CA ASN A 111 -2.29 2.74 -5.14
C ASN A 111 -3.77 3.12 -4.96
N LEU A 112 -4.67 2.16 -4.73
CA LEU A 112 -6.08 2.44 -4.46
C LEU A 112 -6.25 3.15 -3.11
N VAL A 113 -5.56 2.70 -2.06
CA VAL A 113 -5.52 3.40 -0.77
C VAL A 113 -5.11 4.85 -0.97
N MET A 114 -3.99 5.09 -1.66
CA MET A 114 -3.44 6.44 -1.88
C MET A 114 -4.39 7.37 -2.63
N ARG A 115 -5.17 6.85 -3.59
CA ARG A 115 -6.13 7.65 -4.37
C ARG A 115 -7.33 8.10 -3.56
N ASN A 116 -7.73 7.29 -2.60
CA ASN A 116 -8.98 7.47 -1.87
C ASN A 116 -8.79 8.10 -0.49
N LEU A 117 -7.55 8.17 -0.01
CA LEU A 117 -7.23 8.76 1.30
C LEU A 117 -7.44 10.28 1.28
N GLN A 118 -8.17 10.82 2.24
CA GLN A 118 -8.28 12.27 2.48
C GLN A 118 -7.15 12.74 3.40
N ASP A 119 -6.90 14.05 3.47
CA ASP A 119 -5.76 14.58 4.24
C ASP A 119 -5.96 14.46 5.76
N ASP A 120 -7.20 14.48 6.21
CA ASP A 120 -7.62 14.34 7.61
C ASP A 120 -7.95 12.90 8.03
N ASP A 121 -7.74 11.93 7.16
CA ASP A 121 -7.96 10.54 7.48
C ASP A 121 -6.87 10.01 8.43
N GLU A 122 -7.31 9.13 9.32
CA GLU A 122 -6.47 8.24 10.12
C GLU A 122 -6.89 6.80 9.84
N PRO A 123 -6.45 6.21 8.70
CA PRO A 123 -6.85 4.86 8.35
C PRO A 123 -6.43 3.84 9.41
N GLU A 124 -7.37 2.99 9.78
CA GLU A 124 -7.08 1.76 10.49
C GLU A 124 -6.53 0.75 9.50
N ILE A 125 -5.36 0.20 9.82
CA ILE A 125 -4.71 -0.87 9.06
C ILE A 125 -4.82 -2.15 9.86
N ALA A 126 -5.48 -3.16 9.29
CA ALA A 126 -5.59 -4.48 9.88
C ALA A 126 -4.89 -5.50 8.98
N LEU A 127 -3.93 -6.24 9.57
CA LEU A 127 -3.10 -7.22 8.89
C LEU A 127 -3.37 -8.62 9.44
N ALA A 128 -3.62 -9.53 8.53
CA ALA A 128 -3.76 -10.97 8.79
C ALA A 128 -2.72 -11.76 7.99
N GLU A 129 -2.73 -13.08 8.06
CA GLU A 129 -1.79 -13.93 7.31
C GLU A 129 -1.96 -13.82 5.78
N SER A 130 -3.20 -13.75 5.30
CA SER A 130 -3.50 -13.80 3.86
C SER A 130 -4.21 -12.56 3.33
N ARG A 131 -4.60 -11.63 4.20
CA ARG A 131 -5.36 -10.43 3.84
C ARG A 131 -4.92 -9.22 4.65
N ALA A 132 -5.14 -8.06 4.06
CA ALA A 132 -5.04 -6.78 4.76
C ALA A 132 -6.29 -5.96 4.50
N SER A 133 -6.68 -5.14 5.47
CA SER A 133 -7.69 -4.11 5.25
C SER A 133 -7.18 -2.73 5.64
N PHE A 134 -7.66 -1.75 4.89
CA PHE A 134 -7.43 -0.32 5.12
C PHE A 134 -8.80 0.33 5.24
N THR A 135 -9.12 0.83 6.41
CA THR A 135 -10.45 1.36 6.75
C THR A 135 -10.35 2.83 7.11
N THR A 136 -11.11 3.68 6.42
CA THR A 136 -11.34 5.08 6.78
C THR A 136 -12.78 5.28 7.20
N LYS A 137 -13.18 6.52 7.50
CA LYS A 137 -14.58 6.84 7.85
C LYS A 137 -15.56 6.55 6.71
N SER A 138 -15.11 6.65 5.45
CA SER A 138 -15.98 6.58 4.27
C SER A 138 -15.84 5.31 3.45
N GLN A 139 -14.79 4.51 3.67
CA GLN A 139 -14.50 3.35 2.84
C GLN A 139 -13.67 2.30 3.56
N ARG A 140 -13.81 1.08 3.10
CA ARG A 140 -12.98 -0.05 3.50
C ARG A 140 -12.45 -0.77 2.26
N LEU A 141 -11.12 -0.88 2.17
CA LEU A 141 -10.45 -1.65 1.14
C LEU A 141 -9.91 -2.94 1.78
N VAL A 142 -10.26 -4.09 1.20
CA VAL A 142 -9.70 -5.39 1.58
C VAL A 142 -8.91 -5.94 0.41
N THR A 143 -7.72 -6.44 0.67
CA THR A 143 -6.85 -7.06 -0.34
C THR A 143 -6.29 -8.38 0.13
N ARG A 144 -6.06 -9.30 -0.82
CA ARG A 144 -5.20 -10.46 -0.57
C ARG A 144 -3.75 -10.01 -0.53
N LEU A 145 -2.97 -10.64 0.33
CA LEU A 145 -1.52 -10.47 0.41
C LEU A 145 -0.84 -11.36 -0.64
N ILE A 146 0.36 -10.99 -1.01
CA ILE A 146 1.22 -11.82 -1.86
C ILE A 146 1.89 -12.85 -0.94
N ASP A 147 1.65 -14.12 -1.24
CA ASP A 147 2.27 -15.23 -0.52
C ASP A 147 3.73 -15.42 -0.91
N GLY A 148 4.55 -15.85 0.04
CA GLY A 148 5.96 -16.14 -0.15
C GLY A 148 6.89 -15.36 0.77
N HIS A 149 8.19 -15.66 0.63
CA HIS A 149 9.23 -15.01 1.43
C HIS A 149 9.85 -13.84 0.66
N TYR A 150 9.80 -12.66 1.26
CA TYR A 150 10.53 -11.51 0.73
C TYR A 150 12.04 -11.73 0.87
N PRO A 151 12.88 -11.34 -0.10
CA PRO A 151 14.34 -11.46 0.01
C PRO A 151 14.89 -10.76 1.26
N ARG A 152 15.96 -11.31 1.82
CA ARG A 152 16.69 -10.67 2.94
C ARG A 152 17.38 -9.40 2.45
N TYR A 153 16.63 -8.31 2.38
CA TYR A 153 17.08 -7.03 1.85
C TYR A 153 18.18 -6.39 2.69
N GLU A 154 18.26 -6.72 3.97
CA GLU A 154 19.29 -6.18 4.87
C GLU A 154 20.71 -6.51 4.38
N SER A 155 20.88 -7.71 3.80
CA SER A 155 22.18 -8.19 3.34
C SER A 155 22.76 -7.42 2.14
N VAL A 156 21.91 -6.67 1.41
CA VAL A 156 22.33 -5.89 0.23
C VAL A 156 22.51 -4.41 0.54
N ILE A 157 22.18 -3.97 1.75
CA ILE A 157 22.41 -2.58 2.19
C ILE A 157 23.87 -2.41 2.60
N PRO A 158 24.66 -1.53 1.92
CA PRO A 158 26.05 -1.33 2.28
C PRO A 158 26.18 -0.75 3.69
N GLU A 159 26.95 -1.41 4.55
CA GLU A 159 27.18 -0.97 5.92
C GLU A 159 28.33 0.04 6.03
N ALA A 160 29.34 -0.07 5.15
CA ALA A 160 30.51 0.78 5.16
C ALA A 160 30.78 1.37 3.78
N ASN A 161 30.63 2.69 3.65
CA ASN A 161 31.01 3.42 2.45
C ASN A 161 32.19 4.35 2.81
N PRO A 162 33.37 4.17 2.20
CA PRO A 162 34.56 4.99 2.51
C PRO A 162 34.42 6.43 2.00
N GLY A 163 33.61 6.65 0.95
CA GLY A 163 33.36 7.98 0.40
C GLY A 163 32.01 8.53 0.87
N ARG A 164 31.99 9.78 1.34
CA ARG A 164 30.76 10.51 1.69
C ARG A 164 30.76 11.85 0.99
N MET A 165 29.61 12.27 0.48
CA MET A 165 29.42 13.56 -0.16
C MET A 165 28.16 14.23 0.39
N ASN A 166 28.28 15.48 0.82
CA ASN A 166 27.16 16.31 1.24
C ASN A 166 26.83 17.32 0.16
N LEU A 167 25.61 17.27 -0.36
CA LEU A 167 25.11 18.14 -1.42
C LEU A 167 23.75 18.71 -1.07
N ARG A 168 23.41 19.88 -1.59
CA ARG A 168 22.02 20.35 -1.61
C ARG A 168 21.23 19.52 -2.60
N THR A 169 20.05 19.07 -2.19
CA THR A 169 19.18 18.24 -3.04
C THR A 169 18.84 18.91 -4.36
N SER A 170 18.63 20.25 -4.37
CA SER A 170 18.36 21.02 -5.57
C SER A 170 19.50 20.96 -6.60
N ASP A 171 20.74 20.98 -6.14
CA ASP A 171 21.91 20.98 -7.03
C ASP A 171 22.08 19.60 -7.66
N LEU A 172 21.94 18.52 -6.87
CA LEU A 172 21.97 17.16 -7.38
C LEU A 172 20.84 16.92 -8.38
N MET A 173 19.60 17.31 -8.04
CA MET A 173 18.45 17.16 -8.95
C MET A 173 18.67 17.90 -10.28
N SER A 174 19.20 19.12 -10.23
CA SER A 174 19.48 19.90 -11.43
C SER A 174 20.57 19.26 -12.29
N ALA A 175 21.60 18.70 -11.66
CA ALA A 175 22.67 17.98 -12.35
C ALA A 175 22.14 16.71 -13.03
N VAL A 176 21.38 15.89 -12.30
CA VAL A 176 20.78 14.65 -12.83
C VAL A 176 19.85 14.97 -14.02
N ARG A 177 18.97 15.96 -13.90
CA ARG A 177 18.07 16.36 -14.99
C ARG A 177 18.80 16.80 -16.26
N ARG A 178 20.00 17.39 -16.16
CA ARG A 178 20.79 17.80 -17.32
C ARG A 178 21.42 16.63 -18.07
N VAL A 179 21.66 15.51 -17.41
CA VAL A 179 22.32 14.35 -18.01
C VAL A 179 21.39 13.17 -18.29
N SER A 180 20.17 13.21 -17.78
CA SER A 180 19.13 12.20 -18.02
C SER A 180 18.31 12.54 -19.28
N ILE A 181 18.99 12.69 -20.42
CA ILE A 181 18.37 12.96 -21.72
C ILE A 181 18.07 11.62 -22.40
#